data_04a643880a310283a69b675999fcdcaa
#
_entry.id   04a643880a310283a69b675999fcdcaa
#
_cell.length_a   1.000
_cell.length_b   1.000
_cell.length_c   1.000
_cell.angle_alpha   90.00
_cell.angle_beta   90.00
_cell.angle_gamma   90.00
#
_symmetry.space_group_name_H-M   'P 1'
#
loop_
_entity.id
_entity.type
_entity.pdbx_description
1 polymer ?
#
loop_
_entity_poly.entity_id
_entity_poly.type
_entity_poly.pdbx_seq_one_letter_code
_entity_poly.pdbx_strand_id
1 'polypeptide(L)'
;MGKRVFMFPGQGSQYIGMGKEFYDTMPNAKAVIDLASEQTGLDIPALCFEENDKLNITEYTQICMLAVEAAIYQAIIDKGITPDVTAGLSLGEYGALIASGAMTMADAFAVVRKRGIYMQEAVPTGGAMTAVLGLDPQVIEDICKKTADETNSVVSVANYNCPGQIVITGEKAAVDVAAAACSEAGAKRCVPLKVSGPFHSAMLKGAGEKLADALESVEIHDIKVPYITNVTADYVKSPADVKDYLTQQVSSSVRWQQTIERLIADGADEFVEIGPGRSLSGFMRKINRDVKVVKIDKLEDFEKYVNR
;
A
#
# COMPACT_ATOMS: atom_id res chain seq x y z
N MET A 1 7.14 27.75 -0.77
CA MET A 1 7.48 26.37 -1.11
C MET A 1 6.19 25.57 -1.03
N GLY A 2 5.92 24.70 -1.99
CA GLY A 2 4.79 23.81 -1.91
C GLY A 2 4.98 22.74 -0.84
N LYS A 3 3.96 21.91 -0.63
CA LYS A 3 3.99 20.85 0.39
C LYS A 3 4.69 19.60 -0.15
N ARG A 4 5.51 18.99 0.71
CA ARG A 4 6.16 17.70 0.45
C ARG A 4 5.32 16.56 0.99
N VAL A 5 5.04 15.60 0.13
CA VAL A 5 4.32 14.37 0.47
C VAL A 5 5.29 13.18 0.48
N PHE A 6 5.31 12.41 1.57
CA PHE A 6 5.93 11.11 1.57
C PHE A 6 4.89 10.05 1.22
N MET A 7 5.22 9.22 0.23
CA MET A 7 4.36 8.15 -0.28
C MET A 7 5.02 6.79 -0.01
N PHE A 8 4.24 5.85 0.51
CA PHE A 8 4.70 4.49 0.79
C PHE A 8 3.99 3.49 -0.11
N PRO A 9 4.73 2.66 -0.89
CA PRO A 9 4.14 1.73 -1.83
C PRO A 9 3.41 0.57 -1.14
N GLY A 10 2.59 -0.14 -1.89
CA GLY A 10 1.94 -1.37 -1.45
C GLY A 10 2.64 -2.62 -1.94
N GLN A 11 2.08 -3.78 -1.59
CA GLN A 11 2.50 -5.08 -2.09
C GLN A 11 2.52 -5.12 -3.62
N GLY A 12 3.52 -5.83 -4.18
CA GLY A 12 3.74 -5.96 -5.62
C GLY A 12 4.98 -5.25 -6.14
N SER A 13 5.68 -4.50 -5.28
CA SER A 13 6.95 -3.83 -5.60
C SER A 13 8.18 -4.51 -4.99
N GLN A 14 7.99 -5.57 -4.21
CA GLN A 14 9.07 -6.30 -3.55
C GLN A 14 10.00 -7.01 -4.54
N TYR A 15 11.27 -7.11 -4.17
CA TYR A 15 12.28 -7.88 -4.90
C TYR A 15 13.41 -8.30 -3.97
N ILE A 16 14.11 -9.38 -4.30
CA ILE A 16 15.26 -9.85 -3.54
C ILE A 16 16.39 -8.81 -3.60
N GLY A 17 16.91 -8.44 -2.44
CA GLY A 17 17.93 -7.40 -2.27
C GLY A 17 17.37 -6.01 -1.92
N MET A 18 16.03 -5.84 -1.84
CA MET A 18 15.44 -4.57 -1.43
C MET A 18 15.90 -4.15 -0.03
N GLY A 19 16.34 -2.90 0.12
CA GLY A 19 16.81 -2.35 1.39
C GLY A 19 18.21 -2.78 1.83
N LYS A 20 18.86 -3.73 1.14
CA LYS A 20 20.17 -4.29 1.55
C LYS A 20 21.25 -3.22 1.66
N GLU A 21 21.35 -2.31 0.70
CA GLU A 21 22.35 -1.24 0.71
C GLU A 21 22.21 -0.32 1.95
N PHE A 22 20.98 0.00 2.35
CA PHE A 22 20.70 0.75 3.58
C PHE A 22 21.08 -0.03 4.83
N TYR A 23 20.73 -1.31 4.88
CA TYR A 23 21.09 -2.20 5.99
C TYR A 23 22.60 -2.30 6.19
N ASP A 24 23.35 -2.46 5.10
CA ASP A 24 24.81 -2.66 5.15
C ASP A 24 25.58 -1.37 5.48
N THR A 25 25.02 -0.18 5.17
CA THR A 25 25.76 1.10 5.24
C THR A 25 25.26 2.08 6.29
N MET A 26 24.02 1.94 6.75
CA MET A 26 23.39 2.90 7.66
C MET A 26 22.96 2.24 8.98
N PRO A 27 23.65 2.50 10.10
CA PRO A 27 23.37 1.85 11.38
C PRO A 27 21.92 2.01 11.86
N ASN A 28 21.29 3.18 11.67
CA ASN A 28 19.90 3.41 12.07
C ASN A 28 18.92 2.66 11.17
N ALA A 29 19.15 2.58 9.86
CA ALA A 29 18.33 1.78 8.96
C ALA A 29 18.45 0.27 9.27
N LYS A 30 19.67 -0.18 9.60
CA LYS A 30 19.90 -1.55 10.09
C LYS A 30 19.09 -1.82 11.36
N ALA A 31 19.15 -0.94 12.34
CA ALA A 31 18.42 -1.10 13.60
C ALA A 31 16.90 -1.21 13.39
N VAL A 32 16.33 -0.51 12.39
CA VAL A 32 14.90 -0.61 12.03
C VAL A 32 14.56 -2.00 11.47
N ILE A 33 15.38 -2.56 10.59
CA ILE A 33 15.15 -3.91 10.04
C ILE A 33 15.34 -4.98 11.12
N ASP A 34 16.34 -4.81 12.00
CA ASP A 34 16.56 -5.71 13.14
C ASP A 34 15.38 -5.66 14.11
N LEU A 35 14.79 -4.46 14.37
CA LEU A 35 13.57 -4.30 15.17
C LEU A 35 12.39 -5.04 14.53
N ALA A 36 12.23 -4.99 13.22
CA ALA A 36 11.18 -5.72 12.54
C ALA A 36 11.35 -7.24 12.72
N SER A 37 12.59 -7.74 12.70
CA SER A 37 12.89 -9.15 12.99
C SER A 37 12.53 -9.51 14.44
N GLU A 38 12.87 -8.67 15.40
CA GLU A 38 12.56 -8.87 16.83
C GLU A 38 11.04 -8.91 17.06
N GLN A 39 10.29 -7.94 16.51
CA GLN A 39 8.84 -7.84 16.71
C GLN A 39 8.05 -8.98 16.07
N THR A 40 8.59 -9.62 15.06
CA THR A 40 7.87 -10.65 14.29
C THR A 40 8.38 -12.07 14.47
N GLY A 41 9.59 -12.23 15.05
CA GLY A 41 10.28 -13.52 15.15
C GLY A 41 10.75 -14.06 13.80
N LEU A 42 10.78 -13.22 12.75
CA LEU A 42 11.24 -13.57 11.40
C LEU A 42 12.67 -13.07 11.17
N ASP A 43 13.42 -13.78 10.37
CA ASP A 43 14.69 -13.27 9.81
C ASP A 43 14.37 -12.38 8.60
N ILE A 44 14.07 -11.07 8.85
CA ILE A 44 13.74 -10.10 7.80
C ILE A 44 14.90 -9.90 6.82
N PRO A 45 16.19 -9.79 7.29
CA PRO A 45 17.33 -9.78 6.39
C PRO A 45 17.36 -10.96 5.41
N ALA A 46 17.25 -12.20 5.90
CA ALA A 46 17.24 -13.37 5.03
C ALA A 46 16.07 -13.36 4.04
N LEU A 47 14.85 -12.98 4.50
CA LEU A 47 13.67 -12.87 3.62
C LEU A 47 13.83 -11.81 2.53
N CYS A 48 14.47 -10.67 2.83
CA CYS A 48 14.64 -9.57 1.89
C CYS A 48 15.86 -9.72 0.99
N PHE A 49 16.97 -10.32 1.47
CA PHE A 49 18.28 -10.23 0.81
C PHE A 49 18.72 -11.52 0.13
N GLU A 50 18.16 -12.66 0.53
CA GLU A 50 18.51 -13.97 -0.01
C GLU A 50 17.39 -14.54 -0.89
N GLU A 51 17.77 -15.35 -1.90
CA GLU A 51 16.78 -16.04 -2.74
C GLU A 51 15.92 -16.99 -1.91
N ASN A 52 14.60 -16.83 -2.00
CA ASN A 52 13.63 -17.65 -1.29
C ASN A 52 12.25 -17.60 -1.96
N ASP A 53 11.40 -18.58 -1.66
CA ASP A 53 10.03 -18.66 -2.17
C ASP A 53 9.00 -17.89 -1.32
N LYS A 54 9.42 -17.35 -0.16
CA LYS A 54 8.50 -16.76 0.82
C LYS A 54 8.19 -15.28 0.55
N LEU A 55 9.13 -14.52 -0.01
CA LEU A 55 8.99 -13.07 -0.19
C LEU A 55 7.73 -12.68 -0.98
N ASN A 56 7.22 -13.56 -1.85
CA ASN A 56 6.01 -13.32 -2.64
C ASN A 56 4.72 -13.88 -2.00
N ILE A 57 4.81 -14.42 -0.78
CA ILE A 57 3.64 -14.83 0.01
C ILE A 57 3.23 -13.65 0.88
N THR A 58 1.95 -13.26 0.83
CA THR A 58 1.42 -12.02 1.44
C THR A 58 1.83 -11.82 2.89
N GLU A 59 1.80 -12.86 3.70
CA GLU A 59 2.16 -12.80 5.13
C GLU A 59 3.63 -12.40 5.37
N TYR A 60 4.54 -12.67 4.43
CA TYR A 60 5.94 -12.24 4.47
C TYR A 60 6.16 -10.96 3.69
N THR A 61 5.51 -10.83 2.53
CA THR A 61 5.65 -9.64 1.68
C THR A 61 5.37 -8.35 2.46
N GLN A 62 4.24 -8.32 3.18
CA GLN A 62 3.80 -7.10 3.83
C GLN A 62 4.79 -6.61 4.88
N ILE A 63 5.25 -7.47 5.74
CA ILE A 63 6.20 -7.07 6.79
C ILE A 63 7.58 -6.75 6.21
N CYS A 64 8.06 -7.49 5.21
CA CYS A 64 9.34 -7.21 4.55
C CYS A 64 9.32 -5.83 3.87
N MET A 65 8.24 -5.51 3.15
CA MET A 65 8.04 -4.20 2.53
C MET A 65 8.06 -3.08 3.58
N LEU A 66 7.23 -3.19 4.62
CA LEU A 66 7.15 -2.16 5.66
C LEU A 66 8.49 -1.96 6.38
N ALA A 67 9.22 -3.03 6.66
CA ALA A 67 10.54 -2.93 7.31
C ALA A 67 11.54 -2.14 6.45
N VAL A 68 11.54 -2.36 5.14
CA VAL A 68 12.40 -1.64 4.20
C VAL A 68 11.94 -0.18 4.04
N GLU A 69 10.64 0.07 3.91
CA GLU A 69 10.07 1.42 3.87
C GLU A 69 10.43 2.24 5.11
N ALA A 70 10.27 1.66 6.29
CA ALA A 70 10.60 2.29 7.56
C ALA A 70 12.12 2.55 7.70
N ALA A 71 12.97 1.65 7.22
CA ALA A 71 14.42 1.81 7.24
C ALA A 71 14.87 2.96 6.32
N ILE A 72 14.33 3.06 5.10
CA ILE A 72 14.60 4.16 4.17
C ILE A 72 14.05 5.47 4.74
N TYR A 73 12.85 5.46 5.30
CA TYR A 73 12.26 6.62 5.99
C TYR A 73 13.17 7.11 7.13
N GLN A 74 13.66 6.20 7.98
CA GLN A 74 14.60 6.53 9.07
C GLN A 74 15.85 7.22 8.53
N ALA A 75 16.45 6.71 7.46
CA ALA A 75 17.62 7.33 6.83
C ALA A 75 17.32 8.76 6.33
N ILE A 76 16.12 9.02 5.83
CA ILE A 76 15.71 10.36 5.35
C ILE A 76 15.53 11.33 6.50
N ILE A 77 14.86 10.93 7.59
CA ILE A 77 14.63 11.82 8.74
C ILE A 77 15.92 12.09 9.51
N ASP A 78 16.89 11.19 9.52
CA ASP A 78 18.23 11.41 10.09
C ASP A 78 19.00 12.55 9.38
N LYS A 79 18.58 12.91 8.16
CA LYS A 79 19.07 14.10 7.43
C LYS A 79 18.26 15.36 7.69
N GLY A 80 17.30 15.31 8.61
CA GLY A 80 16.43 16.45 8.94
C GLY A 80 15.38 16.75 7.87
N ILE A 81 15.11 15.80 6.94
CA ILE A 81 14.12 15.97 5.88
C ILE A 81 12.79 15.35 6.34
N THR A 82 11.77 16.19 6.48
CA THR A 82 10.44 15.79 6.97
C THR A 82 9.35 16.04 5.94
N PRO A 83 8.25 15.28 5.95
CA PRO A 83 7.09 15.53 5.11
C PRO A 83 6.16 16.59 5.73
N ASP A 84 5.37 17.25 4.89
CA ASP A 84 4.22 18.05 5.31
C ASP A 84 2.94 17.21 5.39
N VAL A 85 2.87 16.12 4.60
CA VAL A 85 1.77 15.15 4.57
C VAL A 85 2.33 13.76 4.24
N THR A 86 1.66 12.72 4.73
CA THR A 86 2.00 11.33 4.40
C THR A 86 0.80 10.60 3.80
N ALA A 87 1.06 9.69 2.87
CA ALA A 87 0.07 8.81 2.28
C ALA A 87 0.72 7.47 1.93
N GLY A 88 -0.06 6.39 1.93
CA GLY A 88 0.44 5.08 1.55
C GLY A 88 -0.64 4.25 0.87
N LEU A 89 -0.24 3.38 -0.04
CA LEU A 89 -1.15 2.52 -0.79
C LEU A 89 -1.31 1.19 -0.05
N SER A 90 -2.51 0.89 0.44
CA SER A 90 -2.82 -0.38 1.14
C SER A 90 -1.86 -0.64 2.30
N LEU A 91 -0.91 -1.56 2.15
CA LEU A 91 0.17 -1.80 3.11
C LEU A 91 0.91 -0.51 3.47
N GLY A 92 1.23 0.32 2.49
CA GLY A 92 1.96 1.57 2.69
C GLY A 92 1.27 2.58 3.62
N GLU A 93 -0.03 2.42 3.90
CA GLU A 93 -0.71 3.26 4.90
C GLU A 93 -0.10 3.11 6.30
N TYR A 94 0.48 1.95 6.62
CA TYR A 94 1.24 1.76 7.87
C TYR A 94 2.57 2.51 7.85
N GLY A 95 3.26 2.60 6.71
CA GLY A 95 4.41 3.48 6.52
C GLY A 95 4.03 4.96 6.71
N ALA A 96 2.87 5.37 6.19
CA ALA A 96 2.34 6.71 6.41
C ALA A 96 2.00 6.97 7.89
N LEU A 97 1.46 6.00 8.61
CA LEU A 97 1.17 6.10 10.05
C LEU A 97 2.44 6.22 10.90
N ILE A 98 3.50 5.48 10.56
CA ILE A 98 4.83 5.65 11.17
C ILE A 98 5.33 7.08 10.94
N ALA A 99 5.31 7.54 9.70
CA ALA A 99 5.81 8.86 9.32
C ALA A 99 4.95 10.01 9.87
N SER A 100 3.65 9.78 10.12
CA SER A 100 2.77 10.74 10.77
C SER A 100 3.01 10.86 12.28
N GLY A 101 3.71 9.89 12.87
CA GLY A 101 3.92 9.76 14.31
C GLY A 101 2.73 9.15 15.06
N ALA A 102 1.69 8.71 14.35
CA ALA A 102 0.48 8.12 14.94
C ALA A 102 0.70 6.68 15.42
N MET A 103 1.67 5.95 14.84
CA MET A 103 1.99 4.57 15.22
C MET A 103 3.50 4.40 15.38
N THR A 104 3.94 3.65 16.41
CA THR A 104 5.36 3.29 16.53
C THR A 104 5.76 2.27 15.48
N MET A 105 7.05 2.20 15.14
CA MET A 105 7.56 1.18 14.22
C MET A 105 7.32 -0.24 14.79
N ALA A 106 7.52 -0.43 16.09
CA ALA A 106 7.32 -1.72 16.75
C ALA A 106 5.88 -2.22 16.63
N ASP A 107 4.89 -1.34 16.93
CA ASP A 107 3.47 -1.68 16.81
C ASP A 107 3.09 -1.94 15.35
N ALA A 108 3.56 -1.10 14.42
CA ALA A 108 3.29 -1.27 13.00
C ALA A 108 3.82 -2.62 12.47
N PHE A 109 5.03 -3.02 12.85
CA PHE A 109 5.60 -4.31 12.44
C PHE A 109 4.79 -5.49 13.01
N ALA A 110 4.43 -5.44 14.30
CA ALA A 110 3.63 -6.49 14.94
C ALA A 110 2.24 -6.61 14.30
N VAL A 111 1.58 -5.49 14.01
CA VAL A 111 0.25 -5.45 13.39
C VAL A 111 0.29 -5.91 11.94
N VAL A 112 1.26 -5.41 11.14
CA VAL A 112 1.36 -5.77 9.72
C VAL A 112 1.70 -7.25 9.53
N ARG A 113 2.50 -7.84 10.43
CA ARG A 113 2.70 -9.29 10.43
C ARG A 113 1.36 -10.04 10.56
N LYS A 114 0.52 -9.65 11.51
CA LYS A 114 -0.81 -10.23 11.71
C LYS A 114 -1.74 -9.94 10.52
N ARG A 115 -1.73 -8.70 10.00
CA ARG A 115 -2.50 -8.32 8.81
C ARG A 115 -2.18 -9.21 7.61
N GLY A 116 -0.90 -9.42 7.35
CA GLY A 116 -0.44 -10.30 6.25
C GLY A 116 -0.96 -11.73 6.40
N ILE A 117 -0.90 -12.30 7.60
CA ILE A 117 -1.42 -13.63 7.92
C ILE A 117 -2.94 -13.67 7.70
N TYR A 118 -3.70 -12.75 8.29
CA TYR A 118 -5.16 -12.74 8.20
C TYR A 118 -5.65 -12.59 6.75
N MET A 119 -4.99 -11.72 5.97
CA MET A 119 -5.31 -11.55 4.55
C MET A 119 -4.94 -12.78 3.71
N GLN A 120 -3.84 -13.46 4.03
CA GLN A 120 -3.41 -14.69 3.35
C GLN A 120 -4.38 -15.84 3.62
N GLU A 121 -4.86 -15.96 4.86
CA GLU A 121 -5.73 -17.06 5.31
C GLU A 121 -7.21 -16.86 4.98
N ALA A 122 -7.64 -15.60 4.77
CA ALA A 122 -9.07 -15.29 4.60
C ALA A 122 -9.72 -16.00 3.42
N VAL A 123 -9.00 -16.08 2.30
CA VAL A 123 -9.49 -16.75 1.07
C VAL A 123 -8.32 -17.53 0.46
N PRO A 124 -8.07 -18.75 0.94
CA PRO A 124 -6.93 -19.56 0.49
C PRO A 124 -6.96 -19.91 -1.00
N THR A 125 -8.17 -20.03 -1.56
CA THR A 125 -8.40 -20.38 -2.96
C THR A 125 -9.66 -19.68 -3.48
N GLY A 126 -9.78 -19.56 -4.81
CA GLY A 126 -11.00 -19.07 -5.45
C GLY A 126 -11.15 -17.54 -5.51
N GLY A 127 -10.22 -16.79 -4.96
CA GLY A 127 -10.15 -15.34 -5.14
C GLY A 127 -9.29 -14.92 -6.34
N ALA A 128 -9.54 -13.74 -6.88
CA ALA A 128 -8.74 -13.16 -7.97
C ALA A 128 -8.74 -11.64 -7.94
N MET A 129 -7.70 -11.07 -8.59
CA MET A 129 -7.63 -9.64 -8.90
C MET A 129 -7.20 -9.47 -10.37
N THR A 130 -7.79 -8.49 -11.05
CA THR A 130 -7.46 -8.16 -12.45
C THR A 130 -7.32 -6.66 -12.62
N ALA A 131 -6.20 -6.23 -13.21
CA ALA A 131 -6.01 -4.83 -13.60
C ALA A 131 -6.72 -4.56 -14.92
N VAL A 132 -7.66 -3.62 -14.93
CA VAL A 132 -8.37 -3.13 -16.10
C VAL A 132 -7.72 -1.83 -16.56
N LEU A 133 -7.27 -1.80 -17.82
CA LEU A 133 -6.52 -0.68 -18.38
C LEU A 133 -7.33 0.05 -19.48
N GLY A 134 -7.39 1.37 -19.38
CA GLY A 134 -7.90 2.24 -20.45
C GLY A 134 -9.42 2.24 -20.62
N LEU A 135 -10.18 1.94 -19.56
CA LEU A 135 -11.62 2.05 -19.50
C LEU A 135 -12.03 3.07 -18.42
N ASP A 136 -13.18 3.70 -18.62
CA ASP A 136 -13.75 4.66 -17.68
C ASP A 136 -14.08 3.99 -16.33
N PRO A 137 -13.77 4.63 -15.18
CA PRO A 137 -14.05 4.08 -13.85
C PRO A 137 -15.52 3.73 -13.62
N GLN A 138 -16.45 4.58 -14.04
CA GLN A 138 -17.88 4.35 -13.83
C GLN A 138 -18.36 3.14 -14.62
N VAL A 139 -17.86 2.94 -15.84
CA VAL A 139 -18.18 1.76 -16.65
C VAL A 139 -17.69 0.48 -15.95
N ILE A 140 -16.49 0.51 -15.34
CA ILE A 140 -15.96 -0.64 -14.58
C ILE A 140 -16.81 -0.94 -13.35
N GLU A 141 -17.21 0.11 -12.61
CA GLU A 141 -18.08 -0.03 -11.42
C GLU A 141 -19.44 -0.65 -11.80
N ASP A 142 -20.06 -0.14 -12.87
CA ASP A 142 -21.35 -0.64 -13.35
C ASP A 142 -21.26 -2.10 -13.81
N ILE A 143 -20.17 -2.48 -14.49
CA ILE A 143 -19.91 -3.87 -14.90
C ILE A 143 -19.73 -4.75 -13.67
N CYS A 144 -18.93 -4.34 -12.69
CA CYS A 144 -18.75 -5.11 -11.45
C CYS A 144 -20.08 -5.32 -10.73
N LYS A 145 -20.86 -4.25 -10.56
CA LYS A 145 -22.18 -4.32 -9.92
C LYS A 145 -23.12 -5.26 -10.67
N LYS A 146 -23.26 -5.08 -11.98
CA LYS A 146 -24.11 -5.95 -12.82
C LYS A 146 -23.67 -7.39 -12.72
N THR A 147 -22.36 -7.67 -12.81
CA THR A 147 -21.84 -9.04 -12.70
C THR A 147 -22.12 -9.64 -11.33
N ALA A 148 -21.94 -8.88 -10.24
CA ALA A 148 -22.24 -9.34 -8.89
C ALA A 148 -23.72 -9.70 -8.74
N ASP A 149 -24.63 -8.86 -9.25
CA ASP A 149 -26.09 -9.08 -9.21
C ASP A 149 -26.48 -10.32 -10.03
N GLU A 150 -25.94 -10.48 -11.25
CA GLU A 150 -26.28 -11.58 -12.15
C GLU A 150 -25.71 -12.95 -11.71
N THR A 151 -24.53 -12.95 -11.07
CA THR A 151 -23.85 -14.18 -10.64
C THR A 151 -24.09 -14.52 -9.18
N ASN A 152 -24.69 -13.61 -8.42
CA ASN A 152 -24.81 -13.70 -6.96
C ASN A 152 -23.45 -13.96 -6.28
N SER A 153 -22.38 -13.36 -6.80
CA SER A 153 -20.99 -13.53 -6.36
C SER A 153 -20.33 -12.19 -6.07
N VAL A 154 -19.23 -12.21 -5.31
CA VAL A 154 -18.49 -10.99 -4.98
C VAL A 154 -17.58 -10.60 -6.14
N VAL A 155 -17.80 -9.43 -6.71
CA VAL A 155 -16.84 -8.71 -7.57
C VAL A 155 -17.01 -7.21 -7.39
N SER A 156 -15.90 -6.49 -7.22
CA SER A 156 -15.90 -5.03 -6.98
C SER A 156 -14.58 -4.40 -7.40
N VAL A 157 -14.51 -3.08 -7.32
CA VAL A 157 -13.24 -2.36 -7.50
C VAL A 157 -12.41 -2.47 -6.23
N ALA A 158 -11.17 -2.96 -6.39
CA ALA A 158 -10.16 -3.02 -5.32
C ALA A 158 -9.36 -1.71 -5.21
N ASN A 159 -8.86 -1.20 -6.34
CA ASN A 159 -7.98 -0.04 -6.35
C ASN A 159 -8.32 0.91 -7.50
N TYR A 160 -8.43 2.18 -7.17
CA TYR A 160 -8.36 3.30 -8.12
C TYR A 160 -6.92 3.81 -8.13
N ASN A 161 -6.07 3.23 -8.99
CA ASN A 161 -4.64 3.52 -8.97
C ASN A 161 -4.27 4.85 -9.63
N CYS A 162 -4.78 5.08 -10.84
CA CYS A 162 -4.54 6.30 -11.60
C CYS A 162 -5.50 6.34 -12.81
N PRO A 163 -5.62 7.46 -13.52
CA PRO A 163 -6.41 7.53 -14.74
C PRO A 163 -6.07 6.40 -15.71
N GLY A 164 -7.11 5.63 -16.08
CA GLY A 164 -6.99 4.47 -16.95
C GLY A 164 -6.32 3.24 -16.35
N GLN A 165 -6.24 3.11 -15.02
CA GLN A 165 -5.81 1.88 -14.36
C GLN A 165 -6.58 1.64 -13.06
N ILE A 166 -7.49 0.69 -13.11
CA ILE A 166 -8.31 0.24 -11.99
C ILE A 166 -8.08 -1.27 -11.81
N VAL A 167 -8.13 -1.73 -10.56
CA VAL A 167 -8.06 -3.16 -10.24
C VAL A 167 -9.41 -3.61 -9.73
N ILE A 168 -9.96 -4.67 -10.32
CA ILE A 168 -11.15 -5.38 -9.85
C ILE A 168 -10.76 -6.62 -9.05
N THR A 169 -11.59 -7.03 -8.09
CA THR A 169 -11.32 -8.07 -7.12
C THR A 169 -12.58 -8.84 -6.76
N GLY A 170 -12.44 -10.07 -6.30
CA GLY A 170 -13.56 -10.87 -5.84
C GLY A 170 -13.37 -12.36 -6.06
N GLU A 171 -14.48 -13.08 -6.19
CA GLU A 171 -14.49 -14.49 -6.59
C GLU A 171 -13.96 -14.63 -8.01
N LYS A 172 -13.06 -15.61 -8.21
CA LYS A 172 -12.35 -15.76 -9.49
C LYS A 172 -13.30 -15.84 -10.69
N ALA A 173 -14.36 -16.61 -10.60
CA ALA A 173 -15.33 -16.76 -11.69
C ALA A 173 -16.02 -15.43 -12.02
N ALA A 174 -16.43 -14.66 -11.02
CA ALA A 174 -17.06 -13.36 -11.21
C ALA A 174 -16.08 -12.31 -11.74
N VAL A 175 -14.82 -12.31 -11.25
CA VAL A 175 -13.75 -11.44 -11.77
C VAL A 175 -13.45 -11.74 -13.23
N ASP A 176 -13.41 -13.02 -13.63
CA ASP A 176 -13.19 -13.43 -15.02
C ASP A 176 -14.34 -12.94 -15.95
N VAL A 177 -15.60 -13.05 -15.50
CA VAL A 177 -16.77 -12.53 -16.23
C VAL A 177 -16.72 -11.00 -16.33
N ALA A 178 -16.45 -10.31 -15.23
CA ALA A 178 -16.35 -8.86 -15.24
C ALA A 178 -15.18 -8.36 -16.11
N ALA A 179 -14.04 -9.04 -16.11
CA ALA A 179 -12.90 -8.71 -16.97
C ALA A 179 -13.22 -8.90 -18.46
N ALA A 180 -13.97 -9.96 -18.83
CA ALA A 180 -14.45 -10.16 -20.19
C ALA A 180 -15.39 -9.03 -20.61
N ALA A 181 -16.38 -8.69 -19.77
CA ALA A 181 -17.30 -7.58 -20.02
C ALA A 181 -16.59 -6.23 -20.14
N CYS A 182 -15.55 -5.96 -19.30
CA CYS A 182 -14.70 -4.78 -19.44
C CYS A 182 -13.97 -4.75 -20.81
N SER A 183 -13.51 -5.90 -21.28
CA SER A 183 -12.84 -6.00 -22.58
C SER A 183 -13.82 -5.72 -23.73
N GLU A 184 -15.04 -6.23 -23.66
CA GLU A 184 -16.14 -5.96 -24.63
C GLU A 184 -16.55 -4.48 -24.61
N ALA A 185 -16.53 -3.84 -23.43
CA ALA A 185 -16.81 -2.41 -23.27
C ALA A 185 -15.66 -1.49 -23.73
N GLY A 186 -14.54 -2.05 -24.22
CA GLY A 186 -13.44 -1.28 -24.82
C GLY A 186 -12.23 -1.08 -23.92
N ALA A 187 -12.06 -1.86 -22.84
CA ALA A 187 -10.81 -1.86 -22.08
C ALA A 187 -9.64 -2.23 -23.00
N LYS A 188 -8.54 -1.48 -22.92
CA LYS A 188 -7.34 -1.76 -23.73
C LYS A 188 -6.69 -3.09 -23.37
N ARG A 189 -6.73 -3.46 -22.10
CA ARG A 189 -6.21 -4.72 -21.56
C ARG A 189 -6.85 -5.03 -20.22
N CYS A 190 -7.12 -6.31 -19.96
CA CYS A 190 -7.41 -6.86 -18.63
C CYS A 190 -6.29 -7.83 -18.28
N VAL A 191 -5.55 -7.54 -17.20
CA VAL A 191 -4.33 -8.28 -16.82
C VAL A 191 -4.56 -8.93 -15.47
N PRO A 192 -4.68 -10.27 -15.39
CA PRO A 192 -4.74 -10.98 -14.11
C PRO A 192 -3.48 -10.70 -13.27
N LEU A 193 -3.66 -10.42 -11.98
CA LEU A 193 -2.57 -10.19 -11.06
C LEU A 193 -2.14 -11.49 -10.39
N LYS A 194 -0.83 -11.64 -10.17
CA LYS A 194 -0.25 -12.76 -9.43
C LYS A 194 -0.31 -12.45 -7.93
N VAL A 195 -1.49 -12.60 -7.32
CA VAL A 195 -1.73 -12.38 -5.90
C VAL A 195 -2.42 -13.58 -5.29
N SER A 196 -2.28 -13.76 -3.97
CA SER A 196 -2.78 -14.92 -3.25
C SER A 196 -4.25 -14.82 -2.84
N GLY A 197 -4.90 -13.67 -3.03
CA GLY A 197 -6.29 -13.49 -2.58
C GLY A 197 -7.00 -12.29 -3.20
N PRO A 198 -8.33 -12.19 -2.97
CA PRO A 198 -9.18 -11.12 -3.47
C PRO A 198 -9.12 -9.89 -2.55
N PHE A 199 -7.94 -9.27 -2.45
CA PHE A 199 -7.70 -8.15 -1.54
C PHE A 199 -8.64 -6.97 -1.83
N HIS A 200 -9.00 -6.25 -0.76
CA HIS A 200 -9.89 -5.09 -0.83
C HIS A 200 -11.30 -5.42 -1.36
N SER A 201 -11.78 -6.63 -1.08
CA SER A 201 -13.15 -7.06 -1.36
C SER A 201 -13.91 -7.43 -0.09
N ALA A 202 -15.23 -7.52 -0.18
CA ALA A 202 -16.09 -7.97 0.93
C ALA A 202 -15.71 -9.37 1.45
N MET A 203 -15.01 -10.18 0.66
CA MET A 203 -14.53 -11.51 1.05
C MET A 203 -13.49 -11.46 2.18
N LEU A 204 -12.84 -10.31 2.39
CA LEU A 204 -11.84 -10.10 3.44
C LEU A 204 -12.41 -9.47 4.73
N LYS A 205 -13.72 -9.33 4.86
CA LYS A 205 -14.34 -8.73 6.05
C LYS A 205 -13.90 -9.43 7.34
N GLY A 206 -13.88 -10.76 7.37
CA GLY A 206 -13.39 -11.53 8.53
C GLY A 206 -11.91 -11.30 8.85
N ALA A 207 -11.08 -11.02 7.86
CA ALA A 207 -9.67 -10.60 8.11
C ALA A 207 -9.62 -9.21 8.74
N GLY A 208 -10.49 -8.29 8.32
CA GLY A 208 -10.63 -6.98 8.94
C GLY A 208 -11.06 -7.08 10.41
N GLU A 209 -12.03 -7.94 10.73
CA GLU A 209 -12.49 -8.20 12.11
C GLU A 209 -11.35 -8.73 13.00
N LYS A 210 -10.57 -9.71 12.53
CA LYS A 210 -9.36 -10.19 13.23
C LYS A 210 -8.31 -9.10 13.40
N LEU A 211 -8.19 -8.21 12.43
CA LEU A 211 -7.27 -7.08 12.52
C LEU A 211 -7.74 -6.06 13.55
N ALA A 212 -9.04 -5.82 13.67
CA ALA A 212 -9.61 -4.96 14.73
C ALA A 212 -9.21 -5.47 16.12
N ASP A 213 -9.38 -6.79 16.38
CA ASP A 213 -8.95 -7.41 17.64
C ASP A 213 -7.43 -7.21 17.88
N ALA A 214 -6.62 -7.36 16.83
CA ALA A 214 -5.18 -7.17 16.93
C ALA A 214 -4.78 -5.71 17.22
N LEU A 215 -5.58 -4.75 16.76
CA LEU A 215 -5.38 -3.31 16.97
C LEU A 215 -5.81 -2.86 18.37
N GLU A 216 -6.62 -3.62 19.11
CA GLU A 216 -7.07 -3.21 20.46
C GLU A 216 -5.89 -2.88 21.38
N SER A 217 -4.83 -3.68 21.35
CA SER A 217 -3.63 -3.51 22.17
C SER A 217 -2.64 -2.46 21.67
N VAL A 218 -2.88 -1.87 20.49
CA VAL A 218 -2.00 -0.86 19.88
C VAL A 218 -2.39 0.52 20.38
N GLU A 219 -1.43 1.31 20.82
CA GLU A 219 -1.64 2.72 21.13
C GLU A 219 -1.53 3.56 19.84
N ILE A 220 -2.55 4.33 19.57
CA ILE A 220 -2.51 5.34 18.50
C ILE A 220 -2.22 6.69 19.14
N HIS A 221 -1.09 7.27 18.75
CA HIS A 221 -0.63 8.55 19.24
C HIS A 221 -1.21 9.72 18.43
N ASP A 222 -0.95 10.93 18.88
CA ASP A 222 -1.32 12.16 18.15
C ASP A 222 -0.71 12.18 16.76
N ILE A 223 -1.52 12.56 15.77
CA ILE A 223 -1.09 12.72 14.37
C ILE A 223 -0.27 14.01 14.27
N LYS A 224 1.06 13.89 14.27
CA LYS A 224 1.98 15.03 14.19
C LYS A 224 2.11 15.58 12.78
N VAL A 225 2.11 14.69 11.79
CA VAL A 225 2.09 15.01 10.37
C VAL A 225 0.78 14.50 9.79
N PRO A 226 -0.03 15.33 9.12
CA PRO A 226 -1.28 14.91 8.51
C PRO A 226 -1.08 13.70 7.59
N TYR A 227 -2.02 12.74 7.63
CA TYR A 227 -2.05 11.65 6.66
C TYR A 227 -3.45 11.45 6.09
N ILE A 228 -3.52 10.85 4.90
CA ILE A 228 -4.77 10.51 4.20
C ILE A 228 -4.97 9.01 4.23
N THR A 229 -6.19 8.56 4.62
CA THR A 229 -6.56 7.14 4.59
C THR A 229 -7.04 6.70 3.22
N ASN A 230 -6.77 5.44 2.88
CA ASN A 230 -7.19 4.83 1.61
C ASN A 230 -8.71 4.73 1.45
N VAL A 231 -9.44 4.61 2.56
CA VAL A 231 -10.90 4.37 2.56
C VAL A 231 -11.68 5.57 2.05
N THR A 232 -11.34 6.76 2.53
CA THR A 232 -12.09 7.99 2.21
C THR A 232 -11.37 8.90 1.23
N ALA A 233 -10.06 8.71 1.01
CA ALA A 233 -9.18 9.64 0.31
C ALA A 233 -9.23 11.07 0.93
N ASP A 234 -9.40 11.14 2.25
CA ASP A 234 -9.41 12.39 3.00
C ASP A 234 -8.50 12.27 4.23
N TYR A 235 -8.14 13.42 4.80
CA TYR A 235 -7.31 13.51 6.00
C TYR A 235 -8.00 12.86 7.19
N VAL A 236 -7.26 12.06 7.94
CA VAL A 236 -7.71 11.56 9.23
C VAL A 236 -7.60 12.66 10.26
N LYS A 237 -8.73 12.99 10.90
CA LYS A 237 -8.84 14.15 11.80
C LYS A 237 -8.58 13.80 13.26
N SER A 238 -8.84 12.55 13.63
CA SER A 238 -8.70 12.08 15.01
C SER A 238 -7.90 10.79 15.07
N PRO A 239 -6.94 10.67 16.02
CA PRO A 239 -6.29 9.38 16.28
C PRO A 239 -7.29 8.26 16.60
N ALA A 240 -8.45 8.58 17.18
CA ALA A 240 -9.49 7.60 17.50
C ALA A 240 -10.06 6.89 16.27
N ASP A 241 -10.06 7.55 15.10
CA ASP A 241 -10.63 7.00 13.88
C ASP A 241 -9.65 6.03 13.15
N VAL A 242 -8.36 6.03 13.52
CA VAL A 242 -7.30 5.28 12.81
C VAL A 242 -7.59 3.78 12.77
N LYS A 243 -7.92 3.19 13.91
CA LYS A 243 -8.17 1.73 14.01
C LYS A 243 -9.35 1.30 13.15
N ASP A 244 -10.41 2.09 13.13
CA ASP A 244 -11.60 1.82 12.32
C ASP A 244 -11.26 1.90 10.82
N TYR A 245 -10.50 2.91 10.39
CA TYR A 245 -10.07 3.01 8.99
C TYR A 245 -9.16 1.86 8.58
N LEU A 246 -8.21 1.45 9.41
CA LEU A 246 -7.34 0.30 9.11
C LEU A 246 -8.14 -1.01 9.01
N THR A 247 -9.14 -1.19 9.86
CA THR A 247 -10.06 -2.34 9.81
C THR A 247 -10.87 -2.35 8.52
N GLN A 248 -11.48 -1.22 8.16
CA GLN A 248 -12.27 -1.08 6.95
C GLN A 248 -11.42 -1.23 5.68
N GLN A 249 -10.18 -0.73 5.69
CA GLN A 249 -9.27 -0.76 4.54
C GLN A 249 -9.06 -2.16 3.98
N VAL A 250 -9.04 -3.20 4.83
CA VAL A 250 -8.78 -4.59 4.42
C VAL A 250 -9.81 -5.09 3.40
N SER A 251 -11.07 -4.65 3.56
CA SER A 251 -12.21 -5.09 2.73
C SER A 251 -12.82 -3.97 1.87
N SER A 252 -12.21 -2.80 1.82
CA SER A 252 -12.69 -1.63 1.07
C SER A 252 -11.72 -1.22 -0.03
N SER A 253 -12.24 -0.53 -1.05
CA SER A 253 -11.43 -0.02 -2.16
C SER A 253 -10.36 0.97 -1.69
N VAL A 254 -9.17 0.85 -2.26
CA VAL A 254 -8.07 1.83 -2.11
C VAL A 254 -8.26 2.96 -3.12
N ARG A 255 -8.49 4.17 -2.63
CA ARG A 255 -8.76 5.37 -3.42
C ARG A 255 -7.49 6.18 -3.67
N TRP A 256 -6.45 5.54 -4.25
CA TRP A 256 -5.15 6.16 -4.43
C TRP A 256 -5.16 7.37 -5.34
N GLN A 257 -5.83 7.27 -6.50
CA GLN A 257 -5.96 8.39 -7.44
C GLN A 257 -6.59 9.61 -6.73
N GLN A 258 -7.70 9.41 -6.05
CA GLN A 258 -8.41 10.48 -5.34
C GLN A 258 -7.56 11.07 -4.20
N THR A 259 -6.77 10.24 -3.50
CA THR A 259 -5.81 10.68 -2.49
C THR A 259 -4.80 11.66 -3.09
N ILE A 260 -4.20 11.30 -4.22
CA ILE A 260 -3.20 12.16 -4.88
C ILE A 260 -3.82 13.44 -5.45
N GLU A 261 -4.98 13.33 -6.09
CA GLU A 261 -5.72 14.49 -6.62
C GLU A 261 -6.08 15.47 -5.48
N ARG A 262 -6.50 14.96 -4.31
CA ARG A 262 -6.76 15.77 -3.13
C ARG A 262 -5.50 16.48 -2.64
N LEU A 263 -4.37 15.78 -2.52
CA LEU A 263 -3.10 16.36 -2.07
C LEU A 263 -2.61 17.47 -3.01
N ILE A 264 -2.73 17.27 -4.33
CA ILE A 264 -2.38 18.30 -5.33
C ILE A 264 -3.29 19.53 -5.19
N ALA A 265 -4.60 19.32 -5.03
CA ALA A 265 -5.56 20.40 -4.82
C ALA A 265 -5.26 21.21 -3.54
N ASP A 266 -4.70 20.56 -2.51
CA ASP A 266 -4.29 21.19 -1.25
C ASP A 266 -2.87 21.82 -1.31
N GLY A 267 -2.26 21.89 -2.52
CA GLY A 267 -1.01 22.59 -2.79
C GLY A 267 0.26 21.75 -2.63
N ALA A 268 0.14 20.41 -2.67
CA ALA A 268 1.31 19.54 -2.72
C ALA A 268 1.96 19.59 -4.10
N ASP A 269 3.27 19.79 -4.17
CA ASP A 269 4.05 19.91 -5.40
C ASP A 269 5.31 19.03 -5.45
N GLU A 270 5.73 18.44 -4.32
CA GLU A 270 6.81 17.45 -4.24
C GLU A 270 6.29 16.14 -3.64
N PHE A 271 6.40 15.04 -4.38
CA PHE A 271 5.98 13.69 -3.98
C PHE A 271 7.20 12.77 -3.95
N VAL A 272 7.46 12.15 -2.81
CA VAL A 272 8.62 11.29 -2.57
C VAL A 272 8.14 9.87 -2.27
N GLU A 273 8.32 8.95 -3.21
CA GLU A 273 8.06 7.53 -3.00
C GLU A 273 9.22 6.90 -2.23
N ILE A 274 8.92 6.35 -1.05
CA ILE A 274 9.89 5.78 -0.11
C ILE A 274 9.63 4.28 0.00
N GLY A 275 10.53 3.47 -0.54
CA GLY A 275 10.40 2.02 -0.51
C GLY A 275 10.72 1.34 -1.84
N PRO A 276 10.55 0.00 -1.90
CA PRO A 276 10.92 -0.79 -3.06
C PRO A 276 10.16 -0.42 -4.34
N GLY A 277 10.89 -0.33 -5.45
CA GLY A 277 10.32 -0.16 -6.79
C GLY A 277 9.98 1.28 -7.16
N ARG A 278 8.92 1.45 -7.98
CA ARG A 278 8.51 2.76 -8.53
C ARG A 278 7.03 2.81 -8.92
N SER A 279 6.21 2.04 -8.24
CA SER A 279 4.79 1.88 -8.63
C SER A 279 4.03 3.19 -8.49
N LEU A 280 4.19 3.89 -7.35
CA LEU A 280 3.51 5.15 -7.08
C LEU A 280 4.00 6.27 -8.00
N SER A 281 5.31 6.36 -8.23
CA SER A 281 5.89 7.30 -9.20
C SER A 281 5.37 7.04 -10.62
N GLY A 282 5.10 5.77 -10.95
CA GLY A 282 4.45 5.40 -12.21
C GLY A 282 3.01 5.90 -12.31
N PHE A 283 2.23 5.82 -11.24
CA PHE A 283 0.86 6.34 -11.16
C PHE A 283 0.84 7.87 -11.21
N MET A 284 1.75 8.52 -10.49
CA MET A 284 1.89 9.98 -10.47
C MET A 284 2.00 10.58 -11.88
N ARG A 285 2.80 9.96 -12.76
CA ARG A 285 2.97 10.41 -14.16
C ARG A 285 1.68 10.40 -14.97
N LYS A 286 0.69 9.59 -14.57
CA LYS A 286 -0.63 9.52 -15.20
C LYS A 286 -1.64 10.44 -14.53
N ILE A 287 -1.50 10.71 -13.23
CA ILE A 287 -2.37 11.59 -12.47
C ILE A 287 -2.02 13.06 -12.77
N ASN A 288 -0.74 13.42 -12.59
CA ASN A 288 -0.28 14.78 -12.86
C ASN A 288 1.22 14.77 -13.23
N ARG A 289 1.59 15.47 -14.31
CA ARG A 289 2.98 15.55 -14.80
C ARG A 289 3.71 16.81 -14.36
N ASP A 290 3.00 17.77 -13.79
CA ASP A 290 3.54 19.07 -13.43
C ASP A 290 4.13 19.10 -12.02
N VAL A 291 3.82 18.09 -11.20
CA VAL A 291 4.38 17.95 -9.85
C VAL A 291 5.72 17.23 -9.88
N LYS A 292 6.59 17.59 -8.94
CA LYS A 292 7.88 16.93 -8.77
C LYS A 292 7.71 15.57 -8.11
N VAL A 293 8.20 14.53 -8.75
CA VAL A 293 8.16 13.15 -8.24
C VAL A 293 9.56 12.60 -8.09
N VAL A 294 9.86 12.09 -6.92
CA VAL A 294 11.13 11.42 -6.57
C VAL A 294 10.81 10.03 -6.08
N LYS A 295 11.63 9.06 -6.42
CA LYS A 295 11.63 7.74 -5.78
C LYS A 295 12.91 7.55 -4.98
N ILE A 296 12.83 6.86 -3.86
CA ILE A 296 13.97 6.45 -3.03
C ILE A 296 13.81 4.96 -2.74
N ASP A 297 14.41 4.16 -3.60
CA ASP A 297 14.43 2.70 -3.54
C ASP A 297 15.85 2.19 -3.20
N LYS A 298 16.88 2.85 -3.74
CA LYS A 298 18.29 2.50 -3.60
C LYS A 298 19.08 3.60 -2.92
N LEU A 299 20.26 3.23 -2.40
CA LEU A 299 21.17 4.18 -1.76
C LEU A 299 21.53 5.35 -2.68
N GLU A 300 21.75 5.09 -3.97
CA GLU A 300 22.02 6.13 -4.97
C GLU A 300 20.87 7.15 -5.10
N ASP A 301 19.59 6.69 -5.05
CA ASP A 301 18.44 7.58 -5.09
C ASP A 301 18.41 8.48 -3.83
N PHE A 302 18.69 7.87 -2.66
CA PHE A 302 18.78 8.59 -1.39
C PHE A 302 19.87 9.66 -1.40
N GLU A 303 21.12 9.30 -1.80
CA GLU A 303 22.22 10.23 -1.86
C GLU A 303 21.95 11.42 -2.80
N LYS A 304 21.35 11.16 -3.96
CA LYS A 304 20.89 12.21 -4.87
C LYS A 304 19.82 13.10 -4.26
N TYR A 305 18.95 12.53 -3.43
CA TYR A 305 17.86 13.27 -2.81
C TYR A 305 18.34 14.19 -1.69
N VAL A 306 19.20 13.70 -0.80
CA VAL A 306 19.64 14.44 0.39
C VAL A 306 20.73 15.48 0.11
N ASN A 307 21.43 15.38 -1.02
CA ASN A 307 22.49 16.31 -1.43
C ASN A 307 22.01 17.39 -2.44
N ARG A 308 20.72 17.63 -2.55
CA ARG A 308 20.11 18.64 -3.43
C ARG A 308 20.25 20.06 -2.93
#